data_a19abb7879ecc9dda64ef2e4b1cea430
#
_entry.id   a19abb7879ecc9dda64ef2e4b1cea430
#
_cell.length_a   1.000
_cell.length_b   1.000
_cell.length_c   1.000
_cell.angle_alpha   90.00
_cell.angle_beta   90.00
_cell.angle_gamma   90.00
#
_symmetry.space_group_name_H-M   'P 1'
#
loop_
_entity.id
_entity.type
_entity.pdbx_description
1 polymer ?
#
loop_
_entity_poly.entity_id
_entity_poly.type
_entity_poly.pdbx_seq_one_letter_code
_entity_poly.pdbx_strand_id
1 'polypeptide(L)'
;MFERLDQIEVRYEELTQALLSPDITNDSAKYQKTAKAHSEVAAIVEKYREYKDLKRGIAESRAVLAEESDAEMRAYAEEELAKLDTRIVTVEEDLKVLLLPKDPNDEKNVVLEIRAGTGGDEATLFVAEVFRMYNRYAETQKWKVEVLSTSESGVGGLKEVIALIEGDRVYSRLKYESGVHRVQRVPATEQQGRVHTSAITVAVLPEAEEVDVKIEAKDLRIDTFCSSGPGGQSVNTTYSAVRITHIPTNTVVSCQDEKSQIKNCEKGMRVLRSRLYEVEMQKQADALAKERKQMVGSGDRSEKIRTYNFPQNRLTDHRIGFTIHQLEQVMDGKLQPIIDALITHYQAEKLKQETAGVV
;
A
#
# COMPACT_ATOMS: atom_id res chain seq x y z
N MET A 1 -10.96 -23.20 7.07
CA MET A 1 -11.34 -22.36 5.93
C MET A 1 -12.86 -22.15 5.86
N PHE A 2 -13.66 -23.19 5.74
CA PHE A 2 -15.10 -23.07 5.53
C PHE A 2 -15.86 -22.41 6.68
N GLU A 3 -15.56 -22.70 7.94
CA GLU A 3 -16.13 -22.00 9.10
C GLU A 3 -15.90 -20.46 9.05
N ARG A 4 -14.74 -20.04 8.57
CA ARG A 4 -14.43 -18.62 8.37
C ARG A 4 -15.27 -18.02 7.24
N LEU A 5 -15.51 -18.78 6.16
CA LEU A 5 -16.37 -18.35 5.05
C LEU A 5 -17.84 -18.21 5.47
N ASP A 6 -18.34 -19.13 6.31
CA ASP A 6 -19.69 -19.03 6.88
C ASP A 6 -19.85 -17.77 7.77
N GLN A 7 -18.84 -17.46 8.59
CA GLN A 7 -18.84 -16.22 9.38
C GLN A 7 -18.81 -14.96 8.50
N ILE A 8 -18.06 -15.00 7.38
CA ILE A 8 -18.00 -13.90 6.41
C ILE A 8 -19.36 -13.71 5.73
N GLU A 9 -20.07 -14.77 5.40
CA GLU A 9 -21.40 -14.70 4.80
C GLU A 9 -22.43 -14.10 5.77
N VAL A 10 -22.42 -14.52 7.04
CA VAL A 10 -23.26 -13.90 8.09
C VAL A 10 -22.93 -12.39 8.22
N ARG A 11 -21.64 -12.04 8.23
CA ARG A 11 -21.20 -10.66 8.29
C ARG A 11 -21.67 -9.82 7.10
N TYR A 12 -21.67 -10.40 5.90
CA TYR A 12 -22.18 -9.77 4.70
C TYR A 12 -23.67 -9.45 4.81
N GLU A 13 -24.47 -10.38 5.35
CA GLU A 13 -25.91 -10.17 5.56
C GLU A 13 -26.18 -9.09 6.61
N GLU A 14 -25.41 -9.07 7.70
CA GLU A 14 -25.48 -7.99 8.70
C GLU A 14 -25.16 -6.62 8.08
N LEU A 15 -24.12 -6.52 7.27
CA LEU A 15 -23.74 -5.29 6.58
C LEU A 15 -24.81 -4.85 5.57
N THR A 16 -25.43 -5.80 4.86
CA THR A 16 -26.53 -5.53 3.93
C THR A 16 -27.73 -4.96 4.66
N GLN A 17 -28.11 -5.56 5.81
CA GLN A 17 -29.21 -5.05 6.64
C GLN A 17 -28.88 -3.67 7.22
N ALA A 18 -27.62 -3.46 7.64
CA ALA A 18 -27.17 -2.19 8.17
C ALA A 18 -27.27 -1.07 7.12
N LEU A 19 -26.91 -1.34 5.85
CA LEU A 19 -27.03 -0.37 4.75
C LEU A 19 -28.48 0.02 4.44
N LEU A 20 -29.45 -0.83 4.74
CA LEU A 20 -30.87 -0.57 4.58
C LEU A 20 -31.46 0.21 5.76
N SER A 21 -30.74 0.35 6.88
CA SER A 21 -31.21 1.05 8.08
C SER A 21 -31.26 2.57 7.88
N PRO A 22 -32.32 3.25 8.27
CA PRO A 22 -32.43 4.71 8.20
C PRO A 22 -31.37 5.45 9.00
N ASP A 23 -30.86 4.84 10.08
CA ASP A 23 -29.84 5.46 10.96
C ASP A 23 -28.49 5.62 10.26
N ILE A 24 -28.17 4.72 9.34
CA ILE A 24 -26.90 4.77 8.59
C ILE A 24 -27.05 5.64 7.34
N THR A 25 -28.20 5.65 6.69
CA THR A 25 -28.42 6.47 5.48
C THR A 25 -28.40 7.98 5.79
N ASN A 26 -28.65 8.39 7.02
CA ASN A 26 -28.60 9.78 7.46
C ASN A 26 -27.17 10.25 7.83
N ASP A 27 -26.20 9.33 8.00
CA ASP A 27 -24.79 9.64 8.34
C ASP A 27 -23.88 9.21 7.18
N SER A 28 -23.50 10.18 6.35
CA SER A 28 -22.68 9.93 5.14
C SER A 28 -21.36 9.22 5.46
N ALA A 29 -20.70 9.53 6.57
CA ALA A 29 -19.41 8.91 6.94
C ALA A 29 -19.60 7.44 7.35
N LYS A 30 -20.63 7.14 8.12
CA LYS A 30 -20.98 5.75 8.49
C LYS A 30 -21.42 4.95 7.28
N TYR A 31 -22.23 5.56 6.40
CA TYR A 31 -22.67 4.93 5.15
C TYR A 31 -21.48 4.52 4.28
N GLN A 32 -20.54 5.45 4.01
CA GLN A 32 -19.36 5.16 3.22
C GLN A 32 -18.51 4.03 3.81
N LYS A 33 -18.28 4.07 5.14
CA LYS A 33 -17.51 3.03 5.84
C LYS A 33 -18.20 1.66 5.75
N THR A 34 -19.51 1.61 5.92
CA THR A 34 -20.28 0.36 5.86
C THR A 34 -20.37 -0.16 4.42
N ALA A 35 -20.58 0.73 3.44
CA ALA A 35 -20.59 0.37 2.02
C ALA A 35 -19.23 -0.17 1.54
N LYS A 36 -18.12 0.43 2.00
CA LYS A 36 -16.78 -0.07 1.72
C LYS A 36 -16.59 -1.48 2.30
N ALA A 37 -16.90 -1.68 3.58
CA ALA A 37 -16.81 -2.99 4.22
C ALA A 37 -17.70 -4.05 3.54
N HIS A 38 -18.91 -3.68 3.10
CA HIS A 38 -19.80 -4.55 2.35
C HIS A 38 -19.19 -4.95 0.99
N SER A 39 -18.65 -3.99 0.23
CA SER A 39 -18.00 -4.24 -1.07
C SER A 39 -16.77 -5.14 -0.94
N GLU A 40 -15.97 -4.98 0.13
CA GLU A 40 -14.79 -5.83 0.39
C GLU A 40 -15.15 -7.29 0.60
N VAL A 41 -16.30 -7.55 1.23
CA VAL A 41 -16.77 -8.90 1.55
C VAL A 41 -17.60 -9.51 0.42
N ALA A 42 -18.25 -8.68 -0.40
CA ALA A 42 -19.15 -9.11 -1.46
C ALA A 42 -18.50 -10.11 -2.44
N ALA A 43 -17.29 -9.84 -2.91
CA ALA A 43 -16.58 -10.71 -3.85
C ALA A 43 -16.28 -12.11 -3.26
N ILE A 44 -16.00 -12.18 -1.95
CA ILE A 44 -15.75 -13.43 -1.25
C ILE A 44 -17.05 -14.24 -1.14
N VAL A 45 -18.15 -13.58 -0.76
CA VAL A 45 -19.45 -14.22 -0.59
C VAL A 45 -20.02 -14.71 -1.92
N GLU A 46 -19.87 -13.94 -3.00
CA GLU A 46 -20.28 -14.35 -4.34
C GLU A 46 -19.58 -15.66 -4.77
N LYS A 47 -18.25 -15.72 -4.61
CA LYS A 47 -17.48 -16.93 -4.91
C LYS A 47 -17.80 -18.09 -3.96
N TYR A 48 -18.11 -17.81 -2.71
CA TYR A 48 -18.51 -18.85 -1.76
C TYR A 48 -19.89 -19.43 -2.08
N ARG A 49 -20.82 -18.61 -2.54
CA ARG A 49 -22.12 -19.07 -3.04
C ARG A 49 -21.97 -19.91 -4.29
N GLU A 50 -21.13 -19.50 -5.26
CA GLU A 50 -20.75 -20.31 -6.42
C GLU A 50 -20.22 -21.67 -5.97
N TYR A 51 -19.34 -21.72 -4.98
CA TYR A 51 -18.83 -22.97 -4.40
C TYR A 51 -19.93 -23.86 -3.81
N LYS A 52 -20.86 -23.29 -3.03
CA LYS A 52 -21.99 -24.02 -2.44
C LYS A 52 -22.92 -24.61 -3.52
N ASP A 53 -23.18 -23.86 -4.58
CA ASP A 53 -24.01 -24.30 -5.69
C ASP A 53 -23.33 -25.42 -6.49
N LEU A 54 -22.03 -25.33 -6.77
CA LEU A 54 -21.26 -26.40 -7.40
C LEU A 54 -21.25 -27.67 -6.56
N LYS A 55 -21.05 -27.54 -5.23
CA LYS A 55 -21.09 -28.69 -4.32
C LYS A 55 -22.46 -29.37 -4.29
N ARG A 56 -23.55 -28.59 -4.37
CA ARG A 56 -24.90 -29.08 -4.49
C ARG A 56 -25.10 -29.81 -5.81
N GLY A 57 -24.68 -29.23 -6.94
CA GLY A 57 -24.75 -29.86 -8.26
C GLY A 57 -23.97 -31.17 -8.34
N ILE A 58 -22.77 -31.23 -7.74
CA ILE A 58 -21.99 -32.46 -7.65
C ILE A 58 -22.76 -33.55 -6.86
N ALA A 59 -23.39 -33.17 -5.75
CA ALA A 59 -24.18 -34.13 -4.95
C ALA A 59 -25.41 -34.61 -5.72
N GLU A 60 -26.10 -33.74 -6.44
CA GLU A 60 -27.25 -34.07 -7.29
C GLU A 60 -26.85 -34.97 -8.46
N SER A 61 -25.77 -34.66 -9.19
CA SER A 61 -25.28 -35.51 -10.28
C SER A 61 -24.85 -36.88 -9.79
N ARG A 62 -24.22 -36.99 -8.62
CA ARG A 62 -23.88 -38.29 -7.99
C ARG A 62 -25.11 -39.09 -7.58
N ALA A 63 -26.17 -38.42 -7.08
CA ALA A 63 -27.43 -39.12 -6.75
C ALA A 63 -28.09 -39.65 -8.01
N VAL A 64 -28.13 -38.86 -9.10
CA VAL A 64 -28.66 -39.32 -10.39
C VAL A 64 -27.86 -40.54 -10.90
N LEU A 65 -26.54 -40.52 -10.82
CA LEU A 65 -25.71 -41.69 -11.21
C LEU A 65 -25.96 -42.95 -10.38
N ALA A 66 -26.38 -42.79 -9.13
CA ALA A 66 -26.68 -43.92 -8.24
C ALA A 66 -28.09 -44.53 -8.47
N GLU A 67 -29.07 -43.68 -8.82
CA GLU A 67 -30.48 -44.07 -8.91
C GLU A 67 -30.94 -44.35 -10.35
N GLU A 68 -30.31 -43.72 -11.36
CA GLU A 68 -30.75 -43.83 -12.74
C GLU A 68 -30.20 -45.06 -13.46
N SER A 69 -31.07 -45.72 -14.22
CA SER A 69 -30.74 -46.94 -15.00
C SER A 69 -30.54 -46.64 -16.48
N ASP A 70 -30.95 -45.47 -16.95
CA ASP A 70 -30.82 -45.06 -18.35
C ASP A 70 -29.38 -44.69 -18.70
N ALA A 71 -28.84 -45.36 -19.74
CA ALA A 71 -27.44 -45.18 -20.16
C ALA A 71 -27.14 -43.75 -20.68
N GLU A 72 -28.11 -43.11 -21.35
CA GLU A 72 -27.93 -41.75 -21.87
C GLU A 72 -27.91 -40.72 -20.73
N MET A 73 -28.80 -40.85 -19.76
CA MET A 73 -28.86 -39.96 -18.59
C MET A 73 -27.62 -40.13 -17.70
N ARG A 74 -27.10 -41.33 -17.55
CA ARG A 74 -25.85 -41.59 -16.82
C ARG A 74 -24.64 -40.96 -17.51
N ALA A 75 -24.54 -41.12 -18.84
CA ALA A 75 -23.45 -40.49 -19.61
C ALA A 75 -23.47 -38.94 -19.48
N TYR A 76 -24.66 -38.35 -19.53
CA TYR A 76 -24.81 -36.94 -19.31
C TYR A 76 -24.39 -36.48 -17.91
N ALA A 77 -24.84 -37.21 -16.88
CA ALA A 77 -24.47 -36.90 -15.49
C ALA A 77 -22.96 -37.11 -15.22
N GLU A 78 -22.30 -38.08 -15.87
CA GLU A 78 -20.85 -38.25 -15.81
C GLU A 78 -20.09 -37.06 -16.44
N GLU A 79 -20.53 -36.61 -17.61
CA GLU A 79 -19.92 -35.43 -18.27
C GLU A 79 -20.11 -34.14 -17.46
N GLU A 80 -21.30 -33.94 -16.89
CA GLU A 80 -21.58 -32.80 -16.03
C GLU A 80 -20.75 -32.82 -14.75
N LEU A 81 -20.67 -34.01 -14.10
CA LEU A 81 -19.85 -34.19 -12.91
C LEU A 81 -18.36 -33.87 -13.15
N ALA A 82 -17.81 -34.31 -14.29
CA ALA A 82 -16.43 -33.99 -14.65
C ALA A 82 -16.20 -32.48 -14.85
N LYS A 83 -17.16 -31.76 -15.40
CA LYS A 83 -17.11 -30.30 -15.53
C LYS A 83 -17.18 -29.61 -14.18
N LEU A 84 -18.11 -30.05 -13.31
CA LEU A 84 -18.28 -29.49 -11.97
C LEU A 84 -17.06 -29.77 -11.08
N ASP A 85 -16.48 -31.00 -11.12
CA ASP A 85 -15.26 -31.31 -10.37
C ASP A 85 -14.05 -30.48 -10.79
N THR A 86 -13.92 -30.15 -12.08
CA THR A 86 -12.87 -29.24 -12.54
C THR A 86 -13.13 -27.82 -12.06
N ARG A 87 -14.38 -27.37 -12.13
CA ARG A 87 -14.76 -26.01 -11.73
C ARG A 87 -14.62 -25.77 -10.23
N ILE A 88 -14.99 -26.75 -9.39
CA ILE A 88 -14.91 -26.59 -7.93
C ILE A 88 -13.47 -26.42 -7.46
N VAL A 89 -12.50 -27.11 -8.07
CA VAL A 89 -11.07 -26.95 -7.75
C VAL A 89 -10.61 -25.51 -8.04
N THR A 90 -11.00 -24.98 -9.21
CA THR A 90 -10.67 -23.58 -9.56
C THR A 90 -11.28 -22.59 -8.57
N VAL A 91 -12.55 -22.77 -8.20
CA VAL A 91 -13.25 -21.89 -7.25
C VAL A 91 -12.65 -22.00 -5.85
N GLU A 92 -12.19 -23.19 -5.42
CA GLU A 92 -11.48 -23.36 -4.15
C GLU A 92 -10.14 -22.63 -4.12
N GLU A 93 -9.40 -22.63 -5.23
CA GLU A 93 -8.15 -21.84 -5.37
C GLU A 93 -8.44 -20.34 -5.33
N ASP A 94 -9.45 -19.87 -6.07
CA ASP A 94 -9.89 -18.47 -6.03
C ASP A 94 -10.29 -18.03 -4.62
N LEU A 95 -11.03 -18.86 -3.88
CA LEU A 95 -11.43 -18.59 -2.50
C LEU A 95 -10.23 -18.50 -1.55
N LYS A 96 -9.24 -19.36 -1.71
CA LYS A 96 -8.00 -19.30 -0.92
C LYS A 96 -7.28 -17.96 -1.14
N VAL A 97 -7.22 -17.49 -2.39
CA VAL A 97 -6.61 -16.21 -2.74
C VAL A 97 -7.41 -15.02 -2.16
N LEU A 98 -8.74 -15.08 -2.24
CA LEU A 98 -9.62 -14.02 -1.72
C LEU A 98 -9.62 -13.92 -0.19
N LEU A 99 -9.33 -15.02 0.51
CA LEU A 99 -9.22 -15.06 1.98
C LEU A 99 -7.88 -14.53 2.51
N LEU A 100 -6.88 -14.30 1.64
CA LEU A 100 -5.63 -13.70 2.07
C LEU A 100 -5.87 -12.32 2.68
N PRO A 101 -5.20 -11.99 3.78
CA PRO A 101 -5.32 -10.68 4.39
C PRO A 101 -4.90 -9.61 3.38
N LYS A 102 -5.85 -8.73 3.04
CA LYS A 102 -5.58 -7.58 2.19
C LYS A 102 -4.71 -6.59 2.97
N ASP A 103 -3.72 -6.05 2.31
CA ASP A 103 -2.93 -4.96 2.87
C ASP A 103 -3.81 -3.69 2.91
N PRO A 104 -3.95 -3.02 4.07
CA PRO A 104 -4.76 -1.81 4.18
C PRO A 104 -4.27 -0.69 3.25
N ASN A 105 -3.03 -0.77 2.80
CA ASN A 105 -2.44 0.20 1.88
C ASN A 105 -2.73 -0.11 0.40
N ASP A 106 -3.28 -1.29 0.05
CA ASP A 106 -3.46 -1.73 -1.34
C ASP A 106 -4.32 -0.77 -2.20
N GLU A 107 -5.21 -0.01 -1.57
CA GLU A 107 -6.07 0.98 -2.25
C GLU A 107 -5.47 2.38 -2.29
N LYS A 108 -4.34 2.63 -1.59
CA LYS A 108 -3.73 3.96 -1.52
C LYS A 108 -3.02 4.33 -2.82
N ASN A 109 -2.91 5.64 -3.02
CA ASN A 109 -2.01 6.21 -3.99
C ASN A 109 -0.55 5.93 -3.62
N VAL A 110 0.35 6.15 -4.56
CA VAL A 110 1.77 5.83 -4.40
C VAL A 110 2.63 7.07 -4.58
N VAL A 111 3.56 7.26 -3.66
CA VAL A 111 4.73 8.13 -3.87
C VAL A 111 5.86 7.25 -4.41
N LEU A 112 6.17 7.43 -5.69
CA LEU A 112 7.26 6.76 -6.40
C LEU A 112 8.52 7.62 -6.31
N GLU A 113 9.58 7.09 -5.71
CA GLU A 113 10.89 7.72 -5.67
C GLU A 113 11.88 6.88 -6.46
N ILE A 114 12.58 7.50 -7.40
CA ILE A 114 13.65 6.85 -8.16
C ILE A 114 14.91 7.68 -7.99
N ARG A 115 16.00 7.05 -7.56
CA ARG A 115 17.28 7.72 -7.34
C ARG A 115 18.40 7.00 -8.08
N ALA A 116 19.33 7.78 -8.63
CA ALA A 116 20.58 7.26 -9.17
C ALA A 116 21.42 6.68 -8.03
N GLY A 117 21.85 5.42 -8.23
CA GLY A 117 22.78 4.73 -7.34
C GLY A 117 24.19 4.69 -7.93
N THR A 118 24.81 3.52 -7.91
CA THR A 118 26.17 3.31 -8.45
C THR A 118 26.19 3.35 -9.97
N GLY A 119 26.93 4.26 -10.60
CA GLY A 119 27.06 4.30 -12.07
C GLY A 119 27.29 5.69 -12.67
N GLY A 120 27.31 6.75 -11.84
CA GLY A 120 27.53 8.13 -12.30
C GLY A 120 26.46 8.60 -13.27
N ASP A 121 26.86 9.25 -14.35
CA ASP A 121 25.94 9.86 -15.35
C ASP A 121 25.02 8.84 -16.01
N GLU A 122 25.49 7.61 -16.25
CA GLU A 122 24.69 6.54 -16.81
C GLU A 122 23.50 6.16 -15.89
N ALA A 123 23.72 6.14 -14.58
CA ALA A 123 22.63 5.88 -13.64
C ALA A 123 21.57 6.99 -13.72
N THR A 124 21.97 8.25 -13.92
CA THR A 124 21.01 9.37 -14.04
C THR A 124 20.18 9.30 -15.33
N LEU A 125 20.77 8.89 -16.44
CA LEU A 125 20.05 8.65 -17.70
C LEU A 125 19.06 7.48 -17.54
N PHE A 126 19.49 6.42 -16.86
CA PHE A 126 18.61 5.27 -16.63
C PHE A 126 17.44 5.60 -15.70
N VAL A 127 17.60 6.48 -14.69
CA VAL A 127 16.48 7.01 -13.88
C VAL A 127 15.42 7.64 -14.75
N ALA A 128 15.82 8.50 -15.70
CA ALA A 128 14.88 9.17 -16.61
C ALA A 128 14.11 8.18 -17.49
N GLU A 129 14.79 7.14 -17.98
CA GLU A 129 14.16 6.10 -18.80
C GLU A 129 13.20 5.22 -17.99
N VAL A 130 13.57 4.82 -16.78
CA VAL A 130 12.71 4.02 -15.91
C VAL A 130 11.50 4.84 -15.45
N PHE A 131 11.69 6.14 -15.17
CA PHE A 131 10.57 7.01 -14.86
C PHE A 131 9.60 7.12 -16.05
N ARG A 132 10.11 7.27 -17.27
CA ARG A 132 9.30 7.25 -18.49
C ARG A 132 8.55 5.93 -18.66
N MET A 133 9.19 4.80 -18.35
CA MET A 133 8.55 3.46 -18.37
C MET A 133 7.35 3.40 -17.42
N TYR A 134 7.50 3.87 -16.18
CA TYR A 134 6.39 3.90 -15.22
C TYR A 134 5.29 4.87 -15.64
N ASN A 135 5.61 6.03 -16.21
CA ASN A 135 4.61 6.95 -16.74
C ASN A 135 3.77 6.30 -17.83
N ARG A 136 4.39 5.64 -18.81
CA ARG A 136 3.68 4.93 -19.86
C ARG A 136 2.81 3.79 -19.32
N TYR A 137 3.32 3.08 -18.31
CA TYR A 137 2.52 2.07 -17.64
C TYR A 137 1.31 2.69 -16.93
N ALA A 138 1.49 3.79 -16.22
CA ALA A 138 0.41 4.52 -15.55
C ALA A 138 -0.66 5.00 -16.56
N GLU A 139 -0.26 5.50 -17.72
CA GLU A 139 -1.17 5.87 -18.81
C GLU A 139 -2.03 4.68 -19.28
N THR A 140 -1.44 3.49 -19.43
CA THR A 140 -2.19 2.27 -19.81
C THR A 140 -3.20 1.86 -18.75
N GLN A 141 -2.92 2.13 -17.48
CA GLN A 141 -3.82 1.87 -16.35
C GLN A 141 -4.80 3.02 -16.07
N LYS A 142 -4.72 4.12 -16.84
CA LYS A 142 -5.50 5.36 -16.62
C LYS A 142 -5.24 6.01 -15.26
N TRP A 143 -4.03 5.87 -14.75
CA TRP A 143 -3.57 6.55 -13.54
C TRP A 143 -3.05 7.94 -13.88
N LYS A 144 -3.21 8.88 -12.94
CA LYS A 144 -2.64 10.22 -13.03
C LYS A 144 -1.27 10.21 -12.38
N VAL A 145 -0.28 10.81 -13.03
CA VAL A 145 1.07 10.99 -12.49
C VAL A 145 1.34 12.48 -12.32
N GLU A 146 1.73 12.86 -11.12
CA GLU A 146 2.11 14.22 -10.77
C GLU A 146 3.54 14.23 -10.24
N VAL A 147 4.42 15.01 -10.87
CA VAL A 147 5.81 15.11 -10.45
C VAL A 147 5.91 16.11 -9.29
N LEU A 148 6.31 15.63 -8.12
CA LEU A 148 6.46 16.43 -6.91
C LEU A 148 7.82 17.12 -6.84
N SER A 149 8.88 16.40 -7.23
CA SER A 149 10.25 16.92 -7.18
C SER A 149 11.14 16.23 -8.20
N THR A 150 12.06 16.98 -8.82
CA THR A 150 13.10 16.44 -9.70
C THR A 150 14.43 17.10 -9.40
N SER A 151 15.50 16.31 -9.49
CA SER A 151 16.88 16.79 -9.47
C SER A 151 17.57 16.34 -10.75
N GLU A 152 17.87 17.30 -11.62
CA GLU A 152 18.48 17.03 -12.92
C GLU A 152 20.00 16.83 -12.82
N SER A 153 20.57 16.08 -13.77
CA SER A 153 22.01 15.96 -13.96
C SER A 153 22.46 16.81 -15.16
N GLY A 154 23.75 17.18 -15.17
CA GLY A 154 24.34 17.97 -16.27
C GLY A 154 24.32 17.29 -17.65
N VAL A 155 24.01 16.00 -17.72
CA VAL A 155 23.99 15.18 -18.96
C VAL A 155 22.57 14.92 -19.47
N GLY A 156 21.56 15.63 -18.96
CA GLY A 156 20.15 15.45 -19.37
C GLY A 156 19.45 14.27 -18.72
N GLY A 157 20.05 13.65 -17.70
CA GLY A 157 19.43 12.63 -16.86
C GLY A 157 18.83 13.21 -15.58
N LEU A 158 18.26 12.33 -14.73
CA LEU A 158 17.69 12.68 -13.43
C LEU A 158 18.52 12.01 -12.32
N LYS A 159 19.02 12.78 -11.35
CA LYS A 159 19.63 12.25 -10.12
C LYS A 159 18.59 11.65 -9.21
N GLU A 160 17.45 12.31 -9.13
CA GLU A 160 16.30 11.92 -8.32
C GLU A 160 15.01 12.40 -8.99
N VAL A 161 13.97 11.61 -8.90
CA VAL A 161 12.60 11.99 -9.23
C VAL A 161 11.66 11.42 -8.18
N ILE A 162 10.74 12.28 -7.72
CA ILE A 162 9.67 11.93 -6.79
C ILE A 162 8.35 12.29 -7.48
N ALA A 163 7.47 11.31 -7.64
CA ALA A 163 6.19 11.50 -8.29
C ALA A 163 5.06 10.83 -7.48
N LEU A 164 3.91 11.49 -7.44
CA LEU A 164 2.68 10.94 -6.92
C LEU A 164 1.92 10.26 -8.07
N ILE A 165 1.50 9.02 -7.85
CA ILE A 165 0.68 8.25 -8.80
C ILE A 165 -0.68 8.01 -8.15
N GLU A 166 -1.72 8.62 -8.73
CA GLU A 166 -3.10 8.56 -8.25
C GLU A 166 -3.93 7.64 -9.16
N GLY A 167 -4.72 6.75 -8.57
CA GLY A 167 -5.59 5.86 -9.31
C GLY A 167 -6.12 4.68 -8.51
N ASP A 168 -6.79 3.77 -9.18
CA ASP A 168 -7.34 2.59 -8.55
C ASP A 168 -6.25 1.55 -8.28
N ARG A 169 -6.11 1.15 -6.99
CA ARG A 169 -5.25 0.07 -6.51
C ARG A 169 -3.79 0.19 -6.97
N VAL A 170 -3.26 1.41 -6.99
CA VAL A 170 -1.90 1.70 -7.47
C VAL A 170 -0.86 0.98 -6.62
N TYR A 171 -0.97 1.10 -5.28
CA TYR A 171 -0.03 0.47 -4.37
C TYR A 171 -0.01 -1.05 -4.49
N SER A 172 -1.16 -1.69 -4.64
CA SER A 172 -1.25 -3.15 -4.78
C SER A 172 -0.46 -3.70 -5.97
N ARG A 173 -0.34 -2.90 -7.06
CA ARG A 173 0.37 -3.28 -8.27
C ARG A 173 1.86 -2.93 -8.22
N LEU A 174 2.20 -1.76 -7.66
CA LEU A 174 3.57 -1.24 -7.69
C LEU A 174 4.42 -1.60 -6.46
N LYS A 175 3.83 -2.06 -5.35
CA LYS A 175 4.55 -2.36 -4.10
C LYS A 175 5.73 -3.32 -4.26
N TYR A 176 5.69 -4.20 -5.25
CA TYR A 176 6.78 -5.14 -5.55
C TYR A 176 7.87 -4.56 -6.45
N GLU A 177 7.75 -3.31 -6.89
CA GLU A 177 8.77 -2.63 -7.70
C GLU A 177 9.89 -2.01 -6.85
N SER A 178 9.72 -1.93 -5.53
CA SER A 178 10.71 -1.37 -4.61
C SER A 178 11.99 -2.23 -4.56
N GLY A 179 13.15 -1.58 -4.69
CA GLY A 179 14.45 -2.21 -4.58
C GLY A 179 15.50 -1.64 -5.54
N VAL A 180 16.60 -2.38 -5.73
CA VAL A 180 17.71 -1.99 -6.62
C VAL A 180 17.51 -2.56 -8.01
N HIS A 181 17.42 -1.69 -9.01
CA HIS A 181 17.34 -2.04 -10.43
C HIS A 181 18.69 -1.84 -11.10
N ARG A 182 19.21 -2.90 -11.69
CA ARG A 182 20.51 -2.92 -12.36
C ARG A 182 20.36 -2.85 -13.86
N VAL A 183 21.11 -1.97 -14.51
CA VAL A 183 21.19 -1.87 -15.97
C VAL A 183 22.57 -2.34 -16.47
N GLN A 184 22.58 -3.04 -17.60
CA GLN A 184 23.77 -3.46 -18.33
C GLN A 184 23.59 -3.03 -19.77
N ARG A 185 24.35 -1.99 -20.18
CA ARG A 185 24.39 -1.50 -21.58
C ARG A 185 25.70 -0.74 -21.83
N VAL A 186 25.95 -0.43 -23.08
CA VAL A 186 26.96 0.56 -23.47
C VAL A 186 26.31 1.93 -23.27
N PRO A 187 26.82 2.77 -22.34
CA PRO A 187 26.26 4.10 -22.10
C PRO A 187 26.38 5.00 -23.34
N ALA A 188 25.48 5.96 -23.51
CA ALA A 188 25.60 7.00 -24.54
C ALA A 188 26.88 7.88 -24.33
N THR A 189 27.41 7.91 -23.12
CA THR A 189 28.63 8.66 -22.73
C THR A 189 29.91 7.86 -22.92
N GLU A 190 29.83 6.57 -23.29
CA GLU A 190 31.00 5.69 -23.45
C GLU A 190 31.52 5.69 -24.89
N GLN A 191 32.76 6.11 -25.07
CA GLN A 191 33.39 6.21 -26.40
C GLN A 191 34.05 4.89 -26.90
N GLN A 192 34.38 3.96 -25.98
CA GLN A 192 35.10 2.73 -26.29
C GLN A 192 34.18 1.50 -26.46
N GLY A 193 32.86 1.69 -26.40
CA GLY A 193 31.89 0.60 -26.59
C GLY A 193 31.86 -0.43 -25.46
N ARG A 194 32.37 -0.12 -24.27
CA ARG A 194 32.37 -1.04 -23.12
C ARG A 194 30.99 -1.11 -22.48
N VAL A 195 30.56 -2.32 -22.15
CA VAL A 195 29.31 -2.52 -21.36
C VAL A 195 29.56 -2.09 -19.93
N HIS A 196 28.80 -1.08 -19.48
CA HIS A 196 28.79 -0.64 -18.10
C HIS A 196 27.63 -1.29 -17.33
N THR A 197 27.84 -1.42 -16.03
CA THR A 197 26.82 -1.89 -15.10
C THR A 197 26.51 -0.76 -14.12
N SER A 198 25.31 -0.20 -14.23
CA SER A 198 24.83 0.85 -13.33
C SER A 198 23.65 0.37 -12.53
N ALA A 199 23.36 1.03 -11.43
CA ALA A 199 22.24 0.71 -10.56
C ALA A 199 21.46 1.98 -10.18
N ILE A 200 20.18 1.82 -10.06
CA ILE A 200 19.26 2.83 -9.51
C ILE A 200 18.45 2.20 -8.39
N THR A 201 17.87 3.01 -7.55
CA THR A 201 17.00 2.59 -6.47
C THR A 201 15.59 3.09 -6.74
N VAL A 202 14.62 2.21 -6.57
CA VAL A 202 13.20 2.51 -6.68
C VAL A 202 12.56 2.27 -5.32
N ALA A 203 11.88 3.27 -4.77
CA ALA A 203 11.06 3.13 -3.58
C ALA A 203 9.59 3.46 -3.93
N VAL A 204 8.70 2.58 -3.53
CA VAL A 204 7.25 2.70 -3.71
C VAL A 204 6.64 2.79 -2.32
N LEU A 205 6.23 3.98 -1.94
CA LEU A 205 5.66 4.27 -0.62
C LEU A 205 4.16 4.55 -0.76
N PRO A 206 3.33 4.07 0.16
CA PRO A 206 1.94 4.50 0.18
C PRO A 206 1.86 5.98 0.51
N GLU A 207 0.90 6.69 -0.08
CA GLU A 207 0.63 8.08 0.26
C GLU A 207 0.30 8.21 1.74
N ALA A 208 0.97 9.14 2.42
CA ALA A 208 0.75 9.38 3.84
C ALA A 208 -0.57 10.11 4.06
N GLU A 209 -1.34 9.68 5.04
CA GLU A 209 -2.53 10.38 5.48
C GLU A 209 -2.16 11.65 6.26
N GLU A 210 -3.02 12.68 6.19
CA GLU A 210 -2.83 13.88 6.97
C GLU A 210 -2.88 13.55 8.48
N VAL A 211 -1.94 14.14 9.22
CA VAL A 211 -1.87 13.95 10.66
C VAL A 211 -2.91 14.84 11.34
N ASP A 212 -3.95 14.23 11.89
CA ASP A 212 -4.94 14.94 12.70
C ASP A 212 -4.65 14.73 14.20
N VAL A 213 -4.16 15.76 14.86
CA VAL A 213 -3.85 15.73 16.30
C VAL A 213 -5.09 16.11 17.10
N LYS A 214 -5.80 15.11 17.62
CA LYS A 214 -6.91 15.29 18.55
C LYS A 214 -6.38 15.36 19.97
N ILE A 215 -6.63 16.50 20.63
CA ILE A 215 -6.27 16.74 22.03
C ILE A 215 -7.53 16.62 22.87
N GLU A 216 -7.61 15.61 23.72
CA GLU A 216 -8.72 15.44 24.65
C GLU A 216 -8.44 16.18 25.97
N ALA A 217 -9.46 16.77 26.57
CA ALA A 217 -9.31 17.52 27.82
C ALA A 217 -8.79 16.65 29.00
N LYS A 218 -9.08 15.35 28.99
CA LYS A 218 -8.61 14.39 29.99
C LYS A 218 -7.09 14.16 29.95
N ASP A 219 -6.46 14.41 28.79
CA ASP A 219 -5.03 14.19 28.56
C ASP A 219 -4.19 15.43 28.93
N LEU A 220 -4.85 16.47 29.40
CA LEU A 220 -4.21 17.74 29.77
C LEU A 220 -4.23 17.95 31.27
N ARG A 221 -3.06 18.32 31.82
CA ARG A 221 -2.93 18.91 33.15
C ARG A 221 -2.58 20.38 33.00
N ILE A 222 -3.43 21.25 33.54
CA ILE A 222 -3.26 22.70 33.51
C ILE A 222 -2.95 23.20 34.91
N ASP A 223 -1.73 23.67 35.12
CA ASP A 223 -1.26 24.28 36.37
C ASP A 223 -1.13 25.80 36.18
N THR A 224 -1.61 26.57 37.14
CA THR A 224 -1.49 28.03 37.15
C THR A 224 -0.43 28.45 38.17
N PHE A 225 0.33 29.51 37.83
CA PHE A 225 1.38 30.03 38.69
C PHE A 225 1.55 31.56 38.49
N CYS A 226 2.29 32.20 39.39
CA CYS A 226 2.61 33.63 39.23
C CYS A 226 3.60 33.82 38.10
N SER A 227 3.38 34.84 37.28
CA SER A 227 4.28 35.18 36.17
C SER A 227 5.62 35.69 36.68
N SER A 228 6.71 35.39 35.97
CA SER A 228 8.05 35.92 36.25
C SER A 228 8.25 37.24 35.53
N GLY A 229 8.64 38.29 36.23
CA GLY A 229 8.91 39.63 35.62
C GLY A 229 9.35 40.65 36.63
N PRO A 230 9.78 41.88 36.18
CA PRO A 230 10.11 42.95 37.09
C PRO A 230 8.88 43.33 37.93
N GLY A 231 9.03 43.20 39.25
CA GLY A 231 7.99 43.11 40.26
C GLY A 231 6.95 44.21 40.30
N GLY A 232 5.80 43.88 40.79
CA GLY A 232 4.64 44.70 41.11
C GLY A 232 3.58 43.87 41.74
N GLN A 233 2.62 44.46 42.44
CA GLN A 233 1.57 43.70 43.17
C GLN A 233 0.80 42.73 42.27
N SER A 234 0.58 43.09 40.99
CA SER A 234 -0.14 42.23 40.03
C SER A 234 0.64 40.95 39.64
N VAL A 235 1.99 41.02 39.58
CA VAL A 235 2.85 39.89 39.19
C VAL A 235 2.96 38.87 40.33
N ASN A 236 3.01 39.34 41.55
CA ASN A 236 3.24 38.49 42.72
C ASN A 236 1.97 37.91 43.33
N THR A 237 0.77 38.46 43.01
CA THR A 237 -0.50 38.05 43.61
C THR A 237 -1.45 37.35 42.64
N THR A 238 -1.25 37.55 41.34
CA THR A 238 -2.19 37.03 40.33
C THR A 238 -1.61 35.79 39.62
N TYR A 239 -2.29 34.67 39.68
CA TYR A 239 -1.92 33.42 38.99
C TYR A 239 -2.26 33.54 37.50
N SER A 240 -1.62 34.43 36.76
CA SER A 240 -1.89 34.68 35.35
C SER A 240 -1.12 33.77 34.41
N ALA A 241 0.00 33.23 34.84
CA ALA A 241 0.80 32.27 34.06
C ALA A 241 0.19 30.87 34.11
N VAL A 242 0.25 30.19 32.96
CA VAL A 242 -0.31 28.85 32.76
C VAL A 242 0.76 27.90 32.26
N ARG A 243 0.80 26.71 32.86
CA ARG A 243 1.60 25.57 32.41
C ARG A 243 0.65 24.46 31.98
N ILE A 244 0.72 24.07 30.74
CA ILE A 244 -0.08 22.98 30.17
C ILE A 244 0.84 21.81 29.92
N THR A 245 0.52 20.66 30.53
CA THR A 245 1.25 19.41 30.35
C THR A 245 0.34 18.42 29.66
N HIS A 246 0.78 17.92 28.52
CA HIS A 246 0.11 16.82 27.82
C HIS A 246 0.63 15.50 28.39
N ILE A 247 -0.23 14.80 29.14
CA ILE A 247 0.15 13.63 29.96
C ILE A 247 0.73 12.49 29.11
N PRO A 248 0.14 12.09 27.96
CA PRO A 248 0.65 10.96 27.18
C PRO A 248 2.05 11.17 26.58
N THR A 249 2.38 12.40 26.16
CA THR A 249 3.69 12.71 25.55
C THR A 249 4.64 13.43 26.49
N ASN A 250 4.18 13.77 27.71
CA ASN A 250 4.91 14.58 28.68
C ASN A 250 5.43 15.93 28.13
N THR A 251 4.74 16.44 27.09
CA THR A 251 5.09 17.73 26.49
C THR A 251 4.57 18.86 27.37
N VAL A 252 5.45 19.76 27.79
CA VAL A 252 5.13 20.89 28.69
C VAL A 252 5.23 22.21 27.92
N VAL A 253 4.20 23.02 28.02
CA VAL A 253 4.17 24.39 27.50
C VAL A 253 3.81 25.34 28.62
N SER A 254 4.61 26.38 28.83
CA SER A 254 4.32 27.47 29.75
C SER A 254 4.09 28.77 28.98
N CYS A 255 3.05 29.51 29.34
CA CYS A 255 2.72 30.80 28.75
C CYS A 255 2.43 31.81 29.85
N GLN A 256 3.11 32.98 29.78
CA GLN A 256 3.00 34.03 30.80
C GLN A 256 2.99 35.47 30.18
N ASP A 257 2.76 35.57 28.86
CA ASP A 257 2.92 36.80 28.11
C ASP A 257 1.80 37.80 28.36
N GLU A 258 0.61 37.31 28.66
CA GLU A 258 -0.60 38.10 28.82
C GLU A 258 -0.98 38.26 30.31
N LYS A 259 -1.68 39.37 30.62
CA LYS A 259 -2.22 39.59 31.97
C LYS A 259 -3.42 38.68 32.31
N SER A 260 -4.05 38.06 31.30
CA SER A 260 -5.22 37.21 31.44
C SER A 260 -4.84 35.75 31.40
N GLN A 261 -5.18 34.98 32.44
CA GLN A 261 -5.01 33.52 32.51
C GLN A 261 -5.70 32.81 31.31
N ILE A 262 -6.89 33.25 30.91
CA ILE A 262 -7.65 32.64 29.79
C ILE A 262 -6.87 32.80 28.49
N LYS A 263 -6.35 34.01 28.21
CA LYS A 263 -5.56 34.28 27.00
C LYS A 263 -4.25 33.47 27.00
N ASN A 264 -3.59 33.36 28.15
CA ASN A 264 -2.37 32.53 28.29
C ASN A 264 -2.69 31.04 28.07
N CYS A 265 -3.83 30.56 28.55
CA CYS A 265 -4.28 29.19 28.30
C CYS A 265 -4.55 28.94 26.81
N GLU A 266 -5.29 29.81 26.14
CA GLU A 266 -5.54 29.71 24.69
C GLU A 266 -4.24 29.73 23.87
N LYS A 267 -3.31 30.64 24.22
CA LYS A 267 -2.01 30.75 23.55
C LYS A 267 -1.17 29.49 23.81
N GLY A 268 -1.13 29.02 25.05
CA GLY A 268 -0.46 27.77 25.45
C GLY A 268 -1.01 26.54 24.72
N MET A 269 -2.32 26.48 24.54
CA MET A 269 -2.97 25.40 23.76
C MET A 269 -2.61 25.43 22.27
N ARG A 270 -2.50 26.62 21.68
CA ARG A 270 -2.03 26.73 20.27
C ARG A 270 -0.59 26.25 20.14
N VAL A 271 0.29 26.66 21.04
CA VAL A 271 1.70 26.22 21.04
C VAL A 271 1.80 24.72 21.29
N LEU A 272 1.00 24.18 22.23
CA LEU A 272 0.96 22.74 22.49
C LEU A 272 0.52 21.96 21.24
N ARG A 273 -0.53 22.41 20.58
CA ARG A 273 -1.03 21.77 19.36
C ARG A 273 0.02 21.75 18.26
N SER A 274 0.73 22.87 18.06
CA SER A 274 1.83 22.96 17.08
C SER A 274 2.97 21.99 17.42
N ARG A 275 3.38 21.89 18.69
CA ARG A 275 4.43 20.97 19.12
C ARG A 275 4.03 19.49 18.99
N LEU A 276 2.80 19.16 19.35
CA LEU A 276 2.30 17.78 19.17
C LEU A 276 2.21 17.39 17.71
N TYR A 277 1.76 18.32 16.86
CA TYR A 277 1.75 18.14 15.40
C TYR A 277 3.17 17.87 14.86
N GLU A 278 4.14 18.69 15.28
CA GLU A 278 5.55 18.54 14.88
C GLU A 278 6.14 17.17 15.33
N VAL A 279 5.86 16.76 16.56
CA VAL A 279 6.30 15.44 17.10
C VAL A 279 5.68 14.30 16.29
N GLU A 280 4.39 14.39 15.93
CA GLU A 280 3.72 13.32 15.19
C GLU A 280 4.20 13.28 13.73
N MET A 281 4.39 14.44 13.10
CA MET A 281 5.02 14.55 11.78
C MET A 281 6.44 13.95 11.77
N GLN A 282 7.23 14.21 12.81
CA GLN A 282 8.58 13.62 12.93
C GLN A 282 8.53 12.10 13.06
N LYS A 283 7.62 11.56 13.87
CA LYS A 283 7.45 10.11 14.00
C LYS A 283 7.06 9.46 12.67
N GLN A 284 6.12 10.09 11.94
CA GLN A 284 5.70 9.62 10.63
C GLN A 284 6.85 9.66 9.63
N ALA A 285 7.62 10.75 9.61
CA ALA A 285 8.80 10.89 8.75
C ALA A 285 9.87 9.83 9.07
N ASP A 286 10.14 9.57 10.37
CA ASP A 286 11.09 8.56 10.80
C ASP A 286 10.63 7.13 10.42
N ALA A 287 9.33 6.85 10.54
CA ALA A 287 8.76 5.57 10.12
C ALA A 287 8.91 5.36 8.61
N LEU A 288 8.55 6.36 7.80
CA LEU A 288 8.71 6.33 6.34
C LEU A 288 10.19 6.23 5.93
N ALA A 289 11.10 6.93 6.63
CA ALA A 289 12.54 6.84 6.37
C ALA A 289 13.08 5.43 6.66
N LYS A 290 12.60 4.79 7.73
CA LYS A 290 12.96 3.41 8.07
C LYS A 290 12.43 2.41 7.03
N GLU A 291 11.19 2.55 6.62
CA GLU A 291 10.58 1.73 5.56
C GLU A 291 11.35 1.88 4.24
N ARG A 292 11.60 3.12 3.81
CA ARG A 292 12.42 3.41 2.62
C ARG A 292 13.79 2.74 2.70
N LYS A 293 14.49 2.84 3.83
CA LYS A 293 15.80 2.22 4.02
C LYS A 293 15.73 0.69 3.93
N GLN A 294 14.67 0.07 4.43
CA GLN A 294 14.47 -1.38 4.31
C GLN A 294 14.22 -1.81 2.87
N MET A 295 13.44 -1.03 2.09
CA MET A 295 13.12 -1.33 0.70
C MET A 295 14.32 -1.20 -0.23
N VAL A 296 15.17 -0.18 -0.01
CA VAL A 296 16.25 0.20 -0.92
C VAL A 296 17.60 -0.44 -0.54
N GLY A 297 17.75 -0.88 0.73
CA GLY A 297 19.01 -1.43 1.23
C GLY A 297 20.15 -0.43 1.17
N SER A 298 21.34 -0.89 0.75
CA SER A 298 22.54 -0.04 0.56
C SER A 298 22.56 0.67 -0.79
N GLY A 299 21.70 0.29 -1.74
CA GLY A 299 21.73 0.75 -3.12
C GLY A 299 22.90 0.19 -3.94
N ASP A 300 23.59 -0.82 -3.43
CA ASP A 300 24.68 -1.49 -4.16
C ASP A 300 24.10 -2.38 -5.27
N ARG A 301 24.81 -2.43 -6.40
CA ARG A 301 24.44 -3.27 -7.55
C ARG A 301 24.38 -4.78 -7.24
N SER A 302 24.94 -5.24 -6.13
CA SER A 302 24.86 -6.62 -5.65
C SER A 302 23.48 -6.97 -5.12
N GLU A 303 22.76 -6.00 -4.51
CA GLU A 303 21.43 -6.16 -3.92
C GLU A 303 20.29 -6.07 -4.97
N LYS A 304 20.64 -6.24 -6.23
CA LYS A 304 19.69 -6.15 -7.35
C LYS A 304 18.47 -7.06 -7.20
N ILE A 305 17.29 -6.51 -7.33
CA ILE A 305 16.06 -7.28 -7.51
C ILE A 305 15.80 -7.58 -8.98
N ARG A 306 16.21 -6.68 -9.89
CA ARG A 306 15.94 -6.77 -11.31
C ARG A 306 17.15 -6.35 -12.15
N THR A 307 17.36 -7.03 -13.28
CA THR A 307 18.43 -6.69 -14.24
C THR A 307 17.84 -6.41 -15.62
N TYR A 308 18.19 -5.26 -16.17
CA TYR A 308 17.88 -4.80 -17.52
C TYR A 308 19.13 -4.98 -18.38
N ASN A 309 19.14 -6.00 -19.25
CA ASN A 309 20.28 -6.33 -20.11
C ASN A 309 19.93 -5.93 -21.56
N PHE A 310 20.39 -4.77 -21.99
CA PHE A 310 20.12 -4.23 -23.33
C PHE A 310 20.78 -5.05 -24.45
N PRO A 311 22.09 -5.47 -24.36
CA PRO A 311 22.71 -6.30 -25.37
C PRO A 311 21.98 -7.61 -25.67
N GLN A 312 21.30 -8.17 -24.67
CA GLN A 312 20.54 -9.42 -24.81
C GLN A 312 19.02 -9.19 -24.98
N ASN A 313 18.57 -7.93 -25.04
CA ASN A 313 17.15 -7.54 -25.06
C ASN A 313 16.33 -8.28 -23.98
N ARG A 314 16.90 -8.41 -22.75
CA ARG A 314 16.39 -9.26 -21.70
C ARG A 314 16.21 -8.49 -20.39
N LEU A 315 15.05 -8.71 -19.76
CA LEU A 315 14.80 -8.31 -18.37
C LEU A 315 14.68 -9.58 -17.52
N THR A 316 15.35 -9.59 -16.36
CA THR A 316 15.27 -10.70 -15.39
C THR A 316 14.94 -10.16 -14.01
N ASP A 317 13.85 -10.65 -13.41
CA ASP A 317 13.56 -10.44 -11.99
C ASP A 317 14.15 -11.62 -11.20
N HIS A 318 15.11 -11.30 -10.32
CA HIS A 318 15.89 -12.31 -9.61
C HIS A 318 15.15 -12.92 -8.41
N ARG A 319 14.10 -12.27 -7.93
CA ARG A 319 13.30 -12.76 -6.79
C ARG A 319 12.49 -14.00 -7.13
N ILE A 320 11.98 -14.04 -8.36
CA ILE A 320 11.11 -15.12 -8.85
C ILE A 320 11.73 -15.90 -10.02
N GLY A 321 12.96 -15.54 -10.45
CA GLY A 321 13.63 -16.14 -11.61
C GLY A 321 12.92 -15.88 -12.94
N PHE A 322 12.00 -14.92 -13.00
CA PHE A 322 11.24 -14.60 -14.20
C PHE A 322 12.10 -13.81 -15.20
N THR A 323 12.05 -14.26 -16.45
CA THR A 323 12.84 -13.63 -17.55
C THR A 323 11.97 -13.36 -18.75
N ILE A 324 12.08 -12.15 -19.32
CA ILE A 324 11.37 -11.71 -20.52
C ILE A 324 12.39 -11.21 -21.56
N HIS A 325 12.27 -11.66 -22.83
CA HIS A 325 13.15 -11.29 -23.94
C HIS A 325 12.51 -10.21 -24.84
N GLN A 326 11.96 -9.17 -24.22
CA GLN A 326 11.28 -8.04 -24.87
C GLN A 326 11.54 -6.75 -24.08
N LEU A 327 12.80 -6.48 -23.74
CA LEU A 327 13.15 -5.34 -22.90
C LEU A 327 12.64 -4.01 -23.44
N GLU A 328 12.72 -3.80 -24.77
CA GLU A 328 12.24 -2.57 -25.41
C GLU A 328 10.75 -2.33 -25.13
N GLN A 329 9.93 -3.38 -25.22
CA GLN A 329 8.50 -3.27 -24.92
C GLN A 329 8.22 -2.97 -23.45
N VAL A 330 9.04 -3.53 -22.56
CA VAL A 330 8.97 -3.24 -21.12
C VAL A 330 9.30 -1.77 -20.87
N MET A 331 10.37 -1.24 -21.50
CA MET A 331 10.75 0.18 -21.39
C MET A 331 9.70 1.12 -22.02
N ASP A 332 8.85 0.59 -22.89
CA ASP A 332 7.67 1.28 -23.44
C ASP A 332 6.40 1.14 -22.58
N GLY A 333 6.51 0.58 -21.37
CA GLY A 333 5.44 0.54 -20.38
C GLY A 333 4.66 -0.80 -20.31
N LYS A 334 5.08 -1.85 -21.03
CA LYS A 334 4.44 -3.19 -20.91
C LYS A 334 4.95 -3.96 -19.68
N LEU A 335 4.64 -3.45 -18.49
CA LEU A 335 5.03 -4.03 -17.21
C LEU A 335 4.07 -5.11 -16.70
N GLN A 336 2.85 -5.18 -17.23
CA GLN A 336 1.79 -6.04 -16.71
C GLN A 336 2.21 -7.50 -16.51
N PRO A 337 2.89 -8.19 -17.47
CA PRO A 337 3.26 -9.60 -17.29
C PRO A 337 4.21 -9.83 -16.11
N ILE A 338 5.08 -8.85 -15.81
CA ILE A 338 6.04 -8.92 -14.71
C ILE A 338 5.31 -8.73 -13.38
N ILE A 339 4.43 -7.72 -13.33
CA ILE A 339 3.63 -7.39 -12.15
C ILE A 339 2.72 -8.57 -11.78
N ASP A 340 2.04 -9.16 -12.76
CA ASP A 340 1.16 -10.32 -12.54
C ASP A 340 1.94 -11.54 -12.02
N ALA A 341 3.12 -11.81 -12.58
CA ALA A 341 3.99 -12.88 -12.11
C ALA A 341 4.45 -12.66 -10.66
N LEU A 342 4.79 -11.42 -10.28
CA LEU A 342 5.15 -11.05 -8.92
C LEU A 342 3.98 -11.19 -7.96
N ILE A 343 2.81 -10.68 -8.32
CA ILE A 343 1.59 -10.79 -7.50
C ILE A 343 1.27 -12.27 -7.24
N THR A 344 1.25 -13.09 -8.28
CA THR A 344 0.97 -14.53 -8.17
C THR A 344 1.97 -15.24 -7.26
N HIS A 345 3.26 -14.93 -7.41
CA HIS A 345 4.31 -15.54 -6.58
C HIS A 345 4.13 -15.18 -5.09
N TYR A 346 3.95 -13.89 -4.76
CA TYR A 346 3.80 -13.46 -3.37
C TYR A 346 2.47 -13.90 -2.75
N GLN A 347 1.40 -14.01 -3.53
CA GLN A 347 0.15 -14.61 -3.08
C GLN A 347 0.34 -16.10 -2.74
N ALA A 348 1.05 -16.84 -3.58
CA ALA A 348 1.37 -18.25 -3.32
C ALA A 348 2.27 -18.43 -2.08
N GLU A 349 3.23 -17.54 -1.85
CA GLU A 349 4.04 -17.55 -0.61
C GLU A 349 3.20 -17.28 0.64
N LYS A 350 2.32 -16.27 0.60
CA LYS A 350 1.40 -15.98 1.72
C LYS A 350 0.49 -17.18 2.03
N LEU A 351 -0.05 -17.81 1.00
CA LEU A 351 -0.85 -19.04 1.16
C LEU A 351 -0.08 -20.16 1.85
N LYS A 352 1.18 -20.38 1.46
CA LYS A 352 2.05 -21.39 2.09
C LYS A 352 2.33 -21.06 3.57
N GLN A 353 2.56 -19.79 3.89
CA GLN A 353 2.79 -19.35 5.27
C GLN A 353 1.56 -19.53 6.16
N GLU A 354 0.36 -19.21 5.66
CA GLU A 354 -0.89 -19.41 6.40
C GLU A 354 -1.19 -20.91 6.60
N THR A 355 -0.91 -21.74 5.60
CA THR A 355 -1.10 -23.19 5.73
C THR A 355 -0.07 -23.82 6.67
N ALA A 356 1.14 -23.31 6.75
CA ALA A 356 2.19 -23.77 7.67
C ALA A 356 1.99 -23.29 9.12
N GLY A 357 1.30 -22.17 9.35
CA GLY A 357 1.00 -21.63 10.67
C GLY A 357 -0.24 -22.24 11.35
N VAL A 358 -0.92 -23.17 10.70
CA VAL A 358 -2.13 -23.90 11.21
C VAL A 358 -1.79 -25.30 11.73
N VAL A 359 -0.51 -25.68 11.85
CA VAL A 359 -0.06 -26.96 12.41
C VAL A 359 0.37 -26.77 13.86
#